data_7d49ad8e8902e5a3f3e943f6b8c9e397
#
_entry.id   7d49ad8e8902e5a3f3e943f6b8c9e397
#
_cell.length_a   1.000
_cell.length_b   1.000
_cell.length_c   1.000
_cell.angle_alpha   90.00
_cell.angle_beta   90.00
_cell.angle_gamma   90.00
#
_symmetry.space_group_name_H-M   'P 1'
#
loop_
_entity.id
_entity.type
_entity.pdbx_description
1 polymer ?
#
loop_
_entity_poly.entity_id
_entity_poly.type
_entity_poly.pdbx_seq_one_letter_code
_entity_poly.pdbx_strand_id
1 'polypeptide(L)'
;RDRLRSRGLGDVYKRQHGFCGACATIYRIKGDNELKTCLACQTQVQEGMYVASIPFFPTDKRTYDINEIKPTQQIMMELYPEIYSCIGCNACTNACTQDLNVMQYIAYAQRGEFEKCAEESFDCIGCGCCSTRCPAGISHQHVGVLARRLTGKYIAAETEHLKKRVEEVNAGAYDDLIEQIMQKP
;
A
#
# COMPACT_ATOMS: atom_id res chain seq x y z
N ARG A 1 -27.11 2.17 -1.18
CA ARG A 1 -26.41 2.86 -2.28
C ARG A 1 -24.99 2.39 -2.31
N ASP A 2 -24.62 1.54 -3.24
CA ASP A 2 -23.25 1.12 -3.47
C ASP A 2 -22.44 2.26 -4.09
N ARG A 3 -22.05 3.15 -3.24
CA ARG A 3 -21.16 4.24 -3.61
C ARG A 3 -19.80 3.66 -3.92
N LEU A 4 -19.41 3.60 -5.17
CA LEU A 4 -18.03 3.35 -5.57
C LEU A 4 -17.36 2.08 -5.01
N ARG A 5 -18.04 1.32 -4.16
CA ARG A 5 -17.52 0.13 -3.48
C ARG A 5 -16.92 -0.89 -4.43
N SER A 6 -17.58 -1.09 -5.53
CA SER A 6 -17.20 -2.12 -6.51
C SER A 6 -16.26 -1.61 -7.61
N ARG A 7 -15.83 -0.34 -7.57
CA ARG A 7 -15.19 0.29 -8.74
C ARG A 7 -13.70 0.57 -8.59
N GLY A 8 -13.09 0.10 -7.52
CA GLY A 8 -11.64 0.12 -7.38
C GLY A 8 -10.97 1.49 -7.30
N LEU A 9 -11.74 2.57 -7.18
CA LEU A 9 -11.19 3.92 -7.08
C LEU A 9 -10.87 4.36 -5.65
N GLY A 10 -11.40 3.66 -4.64
CA GLY A 10 -11.15 3.95 -3.23
C GLY A 10 -11.05 2.68 -2.39
N ASP A 11 -10.49 2.79 -1.21
CA ASP A 11 -10.42 1.70 -0.24
C ASP A 11 -11.81 1.44 0.36
N VAL A 12 -12.34 0.23 0.15
CA VAL A 12 -13.66 -0.18 0.61
C VAL A 12 -13.76 -0.28 2.13
N TYR A 13 -12.66 -0.56 2.79
CA TYR A 13 -12.63 -0.92 4.21
C TYR A 13 -12.18 0.18 5.14
N LYS A 14 -11.48 1.19 4.62
CA LYS A 14 -10.87 2.23 5.44
C LYS A 14 -11.32 3.62 5.00
N ARG A 15 -11.97 4.32 5.91
CA ARG A 15 -12.11 5.78 5.98
C ARG A 15 -12.47 6.50 4.66
N GLN A 16 -13.56 6.13 4.01
CA GLN A 16 -14.07 6.82 2.82
C GLN A 16 -14.73 8.17 3.15
N HIS A 17 -14.17 8.91 4.11
CA HIS A 17 -14.73 10.18 4.57
C HIS A 17 -14.02 11.42 4.00
N GLY A 18 -13.02 11.25 3.14
CA GLY A 18 -12.29 12.33 2.49
C GLY A 18 -11.17 12.96 3.33
N PHE A 19 -10.97 12.55 4.56
CA PHE A 19 -10.00 13.20 5.45
C PHE A 19 -8.54 12.86 5.16
N CYS A 20 -8.26 11.65 4.69
CA CYS A 20 -6.88 11.17 4.58
C CYS A 20 -6.17 11.59 3.28
N GLY A 21 -6.92 11.98 2.24
CA GLY A 21 -6.36 12.40 0.95
C GLY A 21 -5.68 11.29 0.12
N ALA A 22 -5.60 10.06 0.62
CA ALA A 22 -4.88 8.96 -0.03
C ALA A 22 -5.40 8.58 -1.41
N CYS A 23 -6.67 8.87 -1.69
CA CYS A 23 -7.32 8.60 -2.96
C CYS A 23 -7.43 9.85 -3.85
N ALA A 24 -6.60 10.86 -3.63
CA ALA A 24 -6.58 12.02 -4.49
C ALA A 24 -6.16 11.63 -5.91
N THR A 25 -6.85 12.19 -6.86
CA THR A 25 -6.82 11.75 -8.24
C THR A 25 -7.07 12.95 -9.14
N ILE A 26 -6.47 12.98 -10.31
CA ILE A 26 -6.85 13.93 -11.37
C ILE A 26 -7.82 13.24 -12.32
N TYR A 27 -8.80 13.98 -12.78
CA TYR A 27 -9.70 13.50 -13.81
C TYR A 27 -10.01 14.56 -14.87
N ARG A 28 -10.45 14.09 -16.01
CA ARG A 28 -10.98 14.87 -17.10
C ARG A 28 -12.21 14.17 -17.67
N ILE A 29 -13.20 14.93 -18.09
CA ILE A 29 -14.36 14.39 -18.79
C ILE A 29 -14.10 14.51 -20.30
N LYS A 30 -14.54 13.53 -21.08
CA LYS A 30 -14.44 13.55 -22.54
C LYS A 30 -15.11 14.80 -23.11
N GLY A 31 -14.36 15.59 -23.88
CA GLY A 31 -14.84 16.86 -24.44
C GLY A 31 -14.55 18.10 -23.59
N ASP A 32 -14.08 17.91 -22.36
CA ASP A 32 -13.59 18.98 -21.48
C ASP A 32 -12.06 18.98 -21.48
N ASN A 33 -11.42 20.12 -21.68
CA ASN A 33 -9.96 20.26 -21.66
C ASN A 33 -9.42 20.62 -20.29
N GLU A 34 -10.29 20.82 -19.30
CA GLU A 34 -9.91 21.15 -17.94
C GLU A 34 -9.54 19.90 -17.13
N LEU A 35 -8.38 19.93 -16.48
CA LEU A 35 -7.99 18.92 -15.50
C LEU A 35 -8.53 19.31 -14.12
N LYS A 36 -9.31 18.40 -13.53
CA LYS A 36 -9.92 18.57 -12.22
C LYS A 36 -9.31 17.60 -11.22
N THR A 37 -9.20 18.04 -9.98
CA THR A 37 -8.75 17.16 -8.87
C THR A 37 -9.95 16.66 -8.09
N CYS A 38 -9.88 15.44 -7.60
CA CYS A 38 -10.92 14.88 -6.75
C CYS A 38 -10.36 13.87 -5.75
N LEU A 39 -11.19 13.54 -4.76
CA LEU A 39 -10.98 12.39 -3.89
C LEU A 39 -11.85 11.23 -4.41
N ALA A 40 -11.23 10.14 -4.85
CA ALA A 40 -11.95 9.03 -5.47
C ALA A 40 -13.03 8.43 -4.54
N CYS A 41 -12.81 8.45 -3.23
CA CYS A 41 -13.80 7.98 -2.26
C CYS A 41 -15.04 8.89 -2.11
N GLN A 42 -14.98 10.14 -2.58
CA GLN A 42 -16.06 11.11 -2.48
C GLN A 42 -16.68 11.48 -3.84
N THR A 43 -16.04 11.04 -4.94
CA THR A 43 -16.43 11.45 -6.29
C THR A 43 -17.23 10.34 -6.98
N GLN A 44 -18.34 10.69 -7.58
CA GLN A 44 -19.12 9.79 -8.41
C GLN A 44 -18.49 9.67 -9.80
N VAL A 45 -18.39 8.45 -10.30
CA VAL A 45 -17.94 8.19 -11.67
C VAL A 45 -19.00 8.66 -12.66
N GLN A 46 -18.56 9.36 -13.70
CA GLN A 46 -19.40 9.87 -14.79
C GLN A 46 -18.98 9.22 -16.10
N GLU A 47 -19.89 9.17 -17.05
CA GLU A 47 -19.58 8.68 -18.40
C GLU A 47 -18.53 9.56 -19.08
N GLY A 48 -17.56 8.93 -19.75
CA GLY A 48 -16.46 9.65 -20.40
C GLY A 48 -15.41 10.22 -19.43
N MET A 49 -15.40 9.82 -18.18
CA MET A 49 -14.42 10.24 -17.19
C MET A 49 -13.10 9.50 -17.37
N TYR A 50 -12.03 10.23 -17.68
CA TYR A 50 -10.65 9.73 -17.67
C TYR A 50 -10.00 10.06 -16.34
N VAL A 51 -9.52 9.04 -15.64
CA VAL A 51 -8.95 9.16 -14.31
C VAL A 51 -7.46 8.81 -14.36
N ALA A 52 -6.63 9.65 -13.75
CA ALA A 52 -5.21 9.40 -13.58
C ALA A 52 -4.85 9.48 -12.09
N SER A 53 -4.29 8.40 -11.56
CA SER A 53 -3.67 8.44 -10.24
C SER A 53 -2.45 9.34 -10.30
N ILE A 54 -2.41 10.38 -9.46
CA ILE A 54 -1.17 11.10 -9.24
C ILE A 54 -0.42 10.32 -8.17
N PRO A 55 0.77 9.80 -8.47
CA PRO A 55 1.69 9.52 -7.39
C PRO A 55 1.95 10.89 -6.73
N PHE A 56 1.51 11.06 -5.50
CA PHE A 56 1.57 12.34 -4.78
C PHE A 56 3.00 12.87 -4.64
N PHE A 57 3.96 11.99 -4.80
CA PHE A 57 5.38 12.32 -4.71
C PHE A 57 6.18 11.47 -5.68
N PRO A 58 7.31 11.99 -6.18
CA PRO A 58 8.35 11.19 -6.80
C PRO A 58 8.99 10.30 -5.72
N THR A 59 8.22 9.38 -5.17
CA THR A 59 8.77 8.30 -4.41
C THR A 59 9.29 7.31 -5.41
N ASP A 60 10.57 7.09 -5.39
CA ASP A 60 11.22 6.09 -6.22
C ASP A 60 10.60 4.73 -5.93
N LYS A 61 9.76 4.31 -6.85
CA LYS A 61 9.17 2.99 -6.82
C LYS A 61 10.24 1.99 -7.20
N ARG A 62 10.84 1.33 -6.23
CA ARG A 62 11.82 0.28 -6.50
C ARG A 62 11.13 -0.98 -6.99
N THR A 63 11.68 -1.57 -8.03
CA THR A 63 11.22 -2.86 -8.57
C THR A 63 12.09 -3.96 -7.98
N TYR A 64 11.48 -4.98 -7.44
CA TYR A 64 12.16 -6.15 -6.87
C TYR A 64 11.29 -7.39 -7.01
N ASP A 65 11.91 -8.56 -7.13
CA ASP A 65 11.22 -9.83 -6.99
C ASP A 65 11.31 -10.30 -5.52
N ILE A 66 10.15 -10.45 -4.90
CA ILE A 66 10.05 -10.90 -3.51
C ILE A 66 10.62 -12.31 -3.29
N ASN A 67 10.75 -13.12 -4.36
CA ASN A 67 11.30 -14.47 -4.29
C ASN A 67 12.82 -14.47 -4.24
N GLU A 68 13.46 -13.43 -4.77
CA GLU A 68 14.91 -13.31 -4.87
C GLU A 68 15.53 -12.62 -3.66
N ILE A 69 14.73 -11.83 -2.92
CA ILE A 69 15.21 -11.06 -1.76
C ILE A 69 14.85 -11.74 -0.44
N LYS A 70 15.69 -11.54 0.57
CA LYS A 70 15.48 -12.06 1.94
C LYS A 70 15.37 -10.92 2.95
N PRO A 71 14.76 -11.14 4.13
CA PRO A 71 14.60 -10.11 5.17
C PRO A 71 15.93 -9.87 5.89
N THR A 72 16.84 -9.18 5.25
CA THR A 72 18.14 -8.77 5.78
C THR A 72 18.24 -7.26 5.84
N GLN A 73 18.99 -6.74 6.81
CA GLN A 73 19.25 -5.29 6.89
C GLN A 73 19.86 -4.76 5.58
N GLN A 74 20.69 -5.57 4.93
CA GLN A 74 21.33 -5.22 3.67
C GLN A 74 20.32 -4.91 2.56
N ILE A 75 19.20 -5.63 2.48
CA ILE A 75 18.18 -5.38 1.45
C ILE A 75 17.52 -4.01 1.62
N MET A 76 17.38 -3.54 2.86
CA MET A 76 16.91 -2.16 3.10
C MET A 76 17.92 -1.12 2.64
N MET A 77 19.21 -1.39 2.81
CA MET A 77 20.29 -0.52 2.34
C MET A 77 20.38 -0.47 0.81
N GLU A 78 20.13 -1.58 0.15
CA GLU A 78 20.14 -1.67 -1.32
C GLU A 78 18.93 -1.00 -1.97
N LEU A 79 17.73 -1.25 -1.44
CA LEU A 79 16.49 -0.76 -2.04
C LEU A 79 16.12 0.65 -1.58
N TYR A 80 16.37 1.00 -0.33
CA TYR A 80 15.98 2.27 0.27
C TYR A 80 17.10 2.88 1.11
N PRO A 81 18.27 3.19 0.52
CA PRO A 81 19.41 3.74 1.25
C PRO A 81 19.11 5.05 1.95
N GLU A 82 18.14 5.82 1.45
CA GLU A 82 17.72 7.10 2.02
C GLU A 82 17.22 7.01 3.46
N ILE A 83 16.79 5.82 3.95
CA ILE A 83 16.37 5.67 5.35
C ILE A 83 17.51 5.94 6.33
N TYR A 84 18.76 5.69 5.93
CA TYR A 84 19.95 5.94 6.75
C TYR A 84 20.33 7.43 6.85
N SER A 85 19.71 8.29 6.03
CA SER A 85 19.83 9.74 6.12
C SER A 85 18.81 10.38 7.08
N CYS A 86 18.05 9.57 7.80
CA CYS A 86 17.04 10.05 8.75
C CYS A 86 17.70 10.83 9.90
N ILE A 87 17.27 12.08 10.10
CA ILE A 87 17.78 12.97 11.16
C ILE A 87 16.93 12.94 12.43
N GLY A 88 15.92 12.07 12.51
CA GLY A 88 15.08 11.94 13.71
C GLY A 88 14.15 13.12 14.00
N CYS A 89 13.80 13.94 13.02
CA CYS A 89 13.04 15.19 13.22
C CYS A 89 11.55 14.97 13.53
N ASN A 90 11.03 13.75 13.43
CA ASN A 90 9.64 13.34 13.69
C ASN A 90 8.57 14.02 12.79
N ALA A 91 8.97 14.76 11.76
CA ALA A 91 8.02 15.41 10.85
C ALA A 91 7.08 14.41 10.14
N CYS A 92 7.57 13.21 9.86
CA CYS A 92 6.82 12.14 9.21
C CYS A 92 5.69 11.60 10.11
N THR A 93 5.95 11.37 11.39
CA THR A 93 4.94 10.93 12.37
C THR A 93 3.88 12.01 12.55
N ASN A 94 4.29 13.27 12.72
CA ASN A 94 3.36 14.39 12.88
C ASN A 94 2.48 14.63 11.64
N ALA A 95 2.93 14.21 10.46
CA ALA A 95 2.18 14.35 9.21
C ALA A 95 1.31 13.11 8.89
N CYS A 96 1.36 12.07 9.71
CA CYS A 96 0.64 10.84 9.44
C CYS A 96 -0.87 11.03 9.64
N THR A 97 -1.66 10.74 8.59
CA THR A 97 -3.13 10.82 8.64
C THR A 97 -3.78 9.64 9.35
N GLN A 98 -2.99 8.64 9.72
CA GLN A 98 -3.42 7.42 10.42
C GLN A 98 -2.84 7.33 11.84
N ASP A 99 -2.21 8.39 12.33
CA ASP A 99 -1.57 8.48 13.64
C ASP A 99 -0.52 7.37 13.90
N LEU A 100 0.14 6.90 12.82
CA LEU A 100 1.20 5.91 12.93
C LEU A 100 2.50 6.55 13.40
N ASN A 101 3.28 5.82 14.18
CA ASN A 101 4.61 6.24 14.56
C ASN A 101 5.62 5.97 13.43
N VAL A 102 5.54 6.81 12.39
CA VAL A 102 6.30 6.64 11.14
C VAL A 102 7.81 6.64 11.38
N MET A 103 8.31 7.52 12.23
CA MET A 103 9.73 7.57 12.56
C MET A 103 10.20 6.25 13.19
N GLN A 104 9.36 5.66 14.05
CA GLN A 104 9.69 4.44 14.75
C GLN A 104 9.81 3.25 13.78
N TYR A 105 8.86 3.10 12.84
CA TYR A 105 8.97 1.99 11.91
C TYR A 105 10.14 2.15 10.93
N ILE A 106 10.56 3.38 10.59
CA ILE A 106 11.80 3.61 9.85
C ILE A 106 13.02 3.19 10.68
N ALA A 107 13.04 3.51 11.97
CA ALA A 107 14.11 3.06 12.87
C ALA A 107 14.18 1.53 12.98
N TYR A 108 13.05 0.83 12.97
CA TYR A 108 13.01 -0.63 12.88
C TYR A 108 13.55 -1.14 11.54
N ALA A 109 13.17 -0.51 10.44
CA ALA A 109 13.68 -0.86 9.11
C ALA A 109 15.20 -0.69 9.01
N GLN A 110 15.77 0.38 9.56
CA GLN A 110 17.22 0.62 9.62
C GLN A 110 17.98 -0.51 10.35
N ARG A 111 17.37 -1.10 11.37
CA ARG A 111 17.96 -2.18 12.17
C ARG A 111 17.66 -3.57 11.61
N GLY A 112 16.86 -3.68 10.54
CA GLY A 112 16.43 -4.95 10.00
C GLY A 112 15.38 -5.69 10.84
N GLU A 113 14.70 -4.98 11.75
CA GLU A 113 13.61 -5.50 12.58
C GLU A 113 12.30 -5.50 11.78
N PHE A 114 12.21 -6.38 10.77
CA PHE A 114 11.11 -6.37 9.79
C PHE A 114 9.74 -6.61 10.40
N GLU A 115 9.65 -7.52 11.36
CA GLU A 115 8.39 -7.86 12.03
C GLU A 115 7.80 -6.64 12.75
N LYS A 116 8.61 -5.95 13.56
CA LYS A 116 8.21 -4.74 14.25
C LYS A 116 7.89 -3.59 13.28
N CYS A 117 8.68 -3.48 12.21
CA CYS A 117 8.42 -2.50 11.16
C CYS A 117 7.08 -2.79 10.44
N ALA A 118 6.79 -4.06 10.17
CA ALA A 118 5.55 -4.49 9.54
C ALA A 118 4.33 -4.23 10.44
N GLU A 119 4.44 -4.54 11.72
CA GLU A 119 3.39 -4.32 12.72
C GLU A 119 3.08 -2.82 12.87
N GLU A 120 4.09 -2.00 13.13
CA GLU A 120 3.95 -0.55 13.32
C GLU A 120 3.42 0.17 12.06
N SER A 121 3.75 -0.33 10.87
CA SER A 121 3.29 0.23 9.59
C SER A 121 2.01 -0.41 9.06
N PHE A 122 1.38 -1.35 9.77
CA PHE A 122 0.30 -2.18 9.24
C PHE A 122 -0.88 -1.38 8.70
N ASP A 123 -1.31 -0.37 9.43
CA ASP A 123 -2.44 0.49 9.08
C ASP A 123 -2.10 1.62 8.09
N CYS A 124 -0.89 1.60 7.50
CA CYS A 124 -0.49 2.60 6.52
C CYS A 124 -1.32 2.47 5.24
N ILE A 125 -2.03 3.54 4.90
CA ILE A 125 -2.86 3.64 3.69
C ILE A 125 -2.09 4.11 2.45
N GLY A 126 -0.78 4.36 2.56
CA GLY A 126 0.07 4.77 1.44
C GLY A 126 -0.16 6.20 0.94
N CYS A 127 -0.69 7.11 1.76
CA CYS A 127 -1.03 8.48 1.33
C CYS A 127 0.19 9.35 0.97
N GLY A 128 1.41 9.00 1.39
CA GLY A 128 2.65 9.71 1.06
C GLY A 128 2.89 11.02 1.83
N CYS A 129 1.99 11.45 2.72
CA CYS A 129 2.14 12.70 3.49
C CYS A 129 3.46 12.75 4.29
N CYS A 130 3.86 11.62 4.86
CA CYS A 130 5.12 11.49 5.59
C CYS A 130 6.34 11.73 4.70
N SER A 131 6.33 11.20 3.47
CA SER A 131 7.45 11.37 2.52
C SER A 131 7.61 12.80 2.05
N THR A 132 6.51 13.54 1.87
CA THR A 132 6.56 14.97 1.50
C THR A 132 7.18 15.85 2.55
N ARG A 133 6.97 15.51 3.81
CA ARG A 133 7.47 16.29 4.91
C ARG A 133 8.90 15.92 5.30
N CYS A 134 9.45 14.87 4.68
CA CYS A 134 10.77 14.37 5.02
C CYS A 134 11.89 15.17 4.34
N PRO A 135 12.77 15.84 5.10
CA PRO A 135 13.90 16.57 4.51
C PRO A 135 14.95 15.62 3.89
N ALA A 136 14.96 14.35 4.29
CA ALA A 136 15.85 13.32 3.74
C ALA A 136 15.26 12.58 2.52
N GLY A 137 14.05 12.95 2.08
CA GLY A 137 13.42 12.33 0.90
C GLY A 137 13.05 10.86 1.06
N ILE A 138 12.83 10.39 2.28
CA ILE A 138 12.56 8.97 2.56
C ILE A 138 11.19 8.56 2.01
N SER A 139 11.16 7.42 1.32
CA SER A 139 9.94 6.80 0.79
C SER A 139 9.26 5.91 1.84
N HIS A 140 8.83 6.51 2.95
CA HIS A 140 8.33 5.81 4.15
C HIS A 140 7.30 4.72 3.85
N GLN A 141 6.28 5.03 3.05
CA GLN A 141 5.21 4.08 2.73
C GLN A 141 5.73 2.85 1.98
N HIS A 142 6.74 3.00 1.11
CA HIS A 142 7.32 1.87 0.37
C HIS A 142 8.20 1.01 1.25
N VAL A 143 8.93 1.61 2.18
CA VAL A 143 9.68 0.88 3.23
C VAL A 143 8.74 0.03 4.06
N GLY A 144 7.63 0.58 4.54
CA GLY A 144 6.61 -0.18 5.28
C GLY A 144 5.99 -1.32 4.44
N VAL A 145 5.71 -1.08 3.16
CA VAL A 145 5.21 -2.13 2.25
C VAL A 145 6.22 -3.26 2.07
N LEU A 146 7.50 -2.93 1.86
CA LEU A 146 8.56 -3.93 1.74
C LEU A 146 8.68 -4.76 3.01
N ALA A 147 8.71 -4.12 4.17
CA ALA A 147 8.78 -4.81 5.46
C ALA A 147 7.61 -5.78 5.65
N ARG A 148 6.37 -5.34 5.39
CA ARG A 148 5.18 -6.19 5.50
C ARG A 148 5.22 -7.39 4.54
N ARG A 149 5.69 -7.19 3.30
CA ARG A 149 5.82 -8.27 2.32
C ARG A 149 6.87 -9.30 2.74
N LEU A 150 8.03 -8.84 3.22
CA LEU A 150 9.10 -9.73 3.70
C LEU A 150 8.68 -10.49 4.96
N THR A 151 8.03 -9.81 5.89
CA THR A 151 7.48 -10.45 7.10
C THR A 151 6.44 -11.49 6.74
N GLY A 152 5.47 -11.16 5.89
CA GLY A 152 4.41 -12.10 5.51
C GLY A 152 4.91 -13.32 4.75
N LYS A 153 6.01 -13.19 3.98
CA LYS A 153 6.54 -14.29 3.22
C LYS A 153 7.52 -15.18 3.99
N TYR A 154 8.37 -14.58 4.84
CA TYR A 154 9.53 -15.30 5.39
C TYR A 154 9.53 -15.43 6.91
N ILE A 155 8.78 -14.58 7.63
CA ILE A 155 8.84 -14.49 9.09
C ILE A 155 7.54 -14.97 9.71
N ALA A 156 6.39 -14.49 9.21
CA ALA A 156 5.08 -14.87 9.73
C ALA A 156 4.83 -16.36 9.49
N ALA A 157 4.40 -17.05 10.54
CA ALA A 157 3.99 -18.43 10.42
C ALA A 157 2.71 -18.52 9.56
N GLU A 158 2.70 -19.47 8.63
CA GLU A 158 1.48 -19.82 7.92
C GLU A 158 0.47 -20.42 8.90
N THR A 159 -0.76 -19.91 8.85
CA THR A 159 -1.84 -20.45 9.69
C THR A 159 -2.22 -21.86 9.24
N GLU A 160 -2.50 -22.76 10.18
CA GLU A 160 -2.94 -24.13 9.87
C GLU A 160 -4.17 -24.15 8.95
N HIS A 161 -5.09 -23.22 9.17
CA HIS A 161 -6.28 -23.06 8.32
C HIS A 161 -5.90 -22.75 6.86
N LEU A 162 -4.92 -21.89 6.62
CA LEU A 162 -4.45 -21.57 5.27
C LEU A 162 -3.79 -22.78 4.61
N LYS A 163 -2.91 -23.50 5.33
CA LYS A 163 -2.29 -24.73 4.84
C LYS A 163 -3.32 -25.75 4.41
N LYS A 164 -4.29 -26.03 5.29
CA LYS A 164 -5.39 -26.94 4.99
C LYS A 164 -6.16 -26.52 3.74
N ARG A 165 -6.47 -25.22 3.61
CA ARG A 165 -7.18 -24.69 2.43
C ARG A 165 -6.37 -24.84 1.14
N VAL A 166 -5.07 -24.59 1.20
CA VAL A 166 -4.16 -24.77 0.04
C VAL A 166 -4.09 -26.26 -0.34
N GLU A 167 -4.02 -27.16 0.62
CA GLU A 167 -4.04 -28.62 0.39
C GLU A 167 -5.35 -29.06 -0.27
N GLU A 168 -6.48 -28.56 0.21
CA GLU A 168 -7.82 -28.84 -0.37
C GLU A 168 -7.91 -28.35 -1.82
N VAL A 169 -7.41 -27.15 -2.12
CA VAL A 169 -7.38 -26.60 -3.49
C VAL A 169 -6.48 -27.44 -4.39
N ASN A 170 -5.27 -27.79 -3.92
CA ASN A 170 -4.33 -28.60 -4.69
C ASN A 170 -4.83 -30.03 -4.92
N ALA A 171 -5.69 -30.54 -4.03
CA ALA A 171 -6.35 -31.83 -4.17
C ALA A 171 -7.59 -31.79 -5.11
N GLY A 172 -7.92 -30.64 -5.69
CA GLY A 172 -9.05 -30.46 -6.59
C GLY A 172 -10.41 -30.39 -5.91
N ALA A 173 -10.47 -30.16 -4.60
CA ALA A 173 -11.73 -30.15 -3.84
C ALA A 173 -12.74 -29.07 -4.31
N TYR A 174 -12.27 -28.11 -5.09
CA TYR A 174 -13.05 -26.97 -5.58
C TYR A 174 -13.16 -26.91 -7.11
N ASP A 175 -12.63 -27.88 -7.85
CA ASP A 175 -12.58 -27.85 -9.32
C ASP A 175 -13.97 -27.76 -9.93
N ASP A 176 -14.94 -28.57 -9.43
CA ASP A 176 -16.33 -28.53 -9.88
C ASP A 176 -16.98 -27.16 -9.64
N LEU A 177 -16.68 -26.53 -8.53
CA LEU A 177 -17.20 -25.20 -8.18
C LEU A 177 -16.59 -24.11 -9.07
N ILE A 178 -15.31 -24.20 -9.36
CA ILE A 178 -14.61 -23.29 -10.26
C ILE A 178 -15.18 -23.40 -11.67
N GLU A 179 -15.38 -24.63 -12.18
CA GLU A 179 -16.00 -24.84 -13.47
C GLU A 179 -17.42 -24.25 -13.55
N GLN A 180 -18.25 -24.46 -12.53
CA GLN A 180 -19.59 -23.87 -12.46
C GLN A 180 -19.58 -22.33 -12.48
N ILE A 181 -18.60 -21.71 -11.80
CA ILE A 181 -18.46 -20.26 -11.77
C ILE A 181 -17.99 -19.73 -13.15
N MET A 182 -17.07 -20.41 -13.80
CA MET A 182 -16.54 -20.02 -15.10
C MET A 182 -17.54 -20.22 -16.25
N GLN A 183 -18.52 -21.12 -16.10
CA GLN A 183 -19.57 -21.37 -17.09
C GLN A 183 -20.78 -20.43 -16.96
N LYS A 184 -20.86 -19.63 -15.90
CA LYS A 184 -21.90 -18.60 -15.78
C LYS A 184 -21.57 -17.41 -16.68
N PRO A 185 -22.48 -17.02 -17.60
CA PRO A 185 -22.31 -15.89 -18.52
C PRO A 185 -22.26 -14.55 -17.79
#